data_89f612cdeca76a739385286456710ef9
#
_entry.id   89f612cdeca76a739385286456710ef9
#
_cell.length_a   1.000
_cell.length_b   1.000
_cell.length_c   1.000
_cell.angle_alpha   90.00
_cell.angle_beta   90.00
_cell.angle_gamma   90.00
#
_symmetry.space_group_name_H-M   'P 1'
#
loop_
_entity.id
_entity.type
_entity.pdbx_description
1 polymer ?
#
loop_
_entity_poly.entity_id
_entity_poly.type
_entity_poly.pdbx_seq_one_letter_code
_entity_poly.pdbx_strand_id
1 'polypeptide(L)'
;TLIYVKGRGIVLDEPSVVVVRDERGANGRRIEAVGIEAKKMLGRTPVGLQAIRPMKDGVISDFMVCEKMLQHFIRKVHDSKLFRPSPRVLVCVPCGATQVERRAIKESASGAGARIVHLIDEPMAAAIGAGMPIDEARGYMVLDIGGGTSEVATISLNGIVYASSTRIGGDTFDEQIIAYVRRNYGCVIGYPTAEKIKHTVGCAYPSSDLLEIEVKGTNLSAGVPQSFTVNSNEILEALQDSLQGIIAAVKTALEQTPPELGADIHERGMVLTGG
;
A
#
# COMPACT_ATOMS: atom_id res chain seq x y z
N THR A 1 -1.66 -6.98 1.66
CA THR A 1 -2.81 -7.34 2.55
C THR A 1 -2.27 -7.95 3.82
N LEU A 2 -2.58 -7.32 4.96
CA LEU A 2 -2.32 -7.86 6.30
C LEU A 2 -3.62 -8.44 6.88
N ILE A 3 -3.53 -9.59 7.54
CA ILE A 3 -4.64 -10.12 8.33
C ILE A 3 -4.18 -10.32 9.77
N TYR A 4 -4.84 -9.60 10.66
CA TYR A 4 -4.69 -9.72 12.10
C TYR A 4 -5.82 -10.57 12.67
N VAL A 5 -5.51 -11.52 13.54
CA VAL A 5 -6.51 -12.32 14.26
C VAL A 5 -6.38 -12.03 15.75
N LYS A 6 -7.49 -11.66 16.38
CA LYS A 6 -7.53 -11.38 17.83
C LYS A 6 -6.98 -12.57 18.63
N GLY A 7 -5.99 -12.31 19.48
CA GLY A 7 -5.32 -13.32 20.30
C GLY A 7 -4.22 -14.13 19.56
N ARG A 8 -3.99 -13.87 18.24
CA ARG A 8 -2.93 -14.54 17.47
C ARG A 8 -1.95 -13.56 16.82
N GLY A 9 -2.29 -12.26 16.77
CA GLY A 9 -1.49 -11.25 16.08
C GLY A 9 -1.66 -11.27 14.56
N ILE A 10 -0.66 -10.76 13.84
CA ILE A 10 -0.61 -10.80 12.37
C ILE A 10 -0.37 -12.26 11.95
N VAL A 11 -1.32 -12.84 11.25
CA VAL A 11 -1.30 -14.25 10.80
C VAL A 11 -1.07 -14.38 9.30
N LEU A 12 -1.18 -13.28 8.56
CA LEU A 12 -0.91 -13.22 7.14
C LEU A 12 -0.38 -11.83 6.79
N ASP A 13 0.72 -11.82 6.04
CA ASP A 13 1.32 -10.64 5.42
C ASP A 13 1.69 -11.01 4.00
N GLU A 14 0.86 -10.61 3.05
CA GLU A 14 1.04 -10.93 1.64
C GLU A 14 0.69 -9.75 0.72
N PRO A 15 1.42 -9.59 -0.39
CA PRO A 15 1.12 -8.55 -1.37
C PRO A 15 -0.23 -8.79 -2.03
N SER A 16 -0.95 -7.71 -2.31
CA SER A 16 -2.25 -7.74 -3.01
C SER A 16 -2.04 -7.88 -4.52
N VAL A 17 -1.47 -9.01 -4.94
CA VAL A 17 -1.17 -9.36 -6.34
C VAL A 17 -1.82 -10.68 -6.67
N VAL A 18 -2.37 -10.77 -7.87
CA VAL A 18 -3.02 -12.00 -8.40
C VAL A 18 -2.55 -12.24 -9.82
N VAL A 19 -2.23 -13.49 -10.14
CA VAL A 19 -1.99 -13.92 -11.53
C VAL A 19 -3.24 -14.60 -12.04
N VAL A 20 -3.76 -14.09 -13.15
CA VAL A 20 -4.96 -14.59 -13.82
C VAL A 20 -4.61 -15.15 -15.20
N ARG A 21 -5.33 -16.17 -15.61
CA ARG A 21 -5.34 -16.72 -16.96
C ARG A 21 -6.67 -16.39 -17.62
N ASP A 22 -6.63 -15.79 -18.79
CA ASP A 22 -7.84 -15.62 -19.61
C ASP A 22 -8.17 -16.94 -20.28
N GLU A 23 -9.32 -17.53 -19.95
CA GLU A 23 -9.80 -18.76 -20.58
C GLU A 23 -10.53 -18.41 -21.89
N ARG A 24 -10.02 -18.94 -23.03
CA ARG A 24 -10.66 -18.79 -24.33
C ARG A 24 -12.01 -19.50 -24.33
N GLY A 25 -13.11 -18.74 -24.45
CA GLY A 25 -14.48 -19.28 -24.63
C GLY A 25 -15.35 -19.35 -23.39
N ALA A 26 -14.82 -19.10 -22.20
CA ALA A 26 -15.63 -18.88 -21.00
C ALA A 26 -15.44 -17.44 -20.51
N ASN A 27 -16.53 -16.77 -20.14
CA ASN A 27 -16.48 -15.42 -19.54
C ASN A 27 -15.80 -15.41 -18.15
N GLY A 28 -14.70 -16.17 -17.98
CA GLY A 28 -14.07 -16.40 -16.70
C GLY A 28 -12.56 -16.25 -16.71
N ARG A 29 -12.03 -15.45 -15.77
CA ARG A 29 -10.61 -15.44 -15.42
C ARG A 29 -10.34 -16.49 -14.36
N ARG A 30 -9.40 -17.41 -14.64
CA ARG A 30 -8.91 -18.37 -13.66
C ARG A 30 -7.74 -17.78 -12.88
N ILE A 31 -7.78 -17.94 -11.56
CA ILE A 31 -6.66 -17.55 -10.69
C ILE A 31 -5.62 -18.68 -10.71
N GLU A 32 -4.39 -18.32 -11.03
CA GLU A 32 -3.23 -19.23 -11.05
C GLU A 32 -2.34 -19.05 -9.81
N ALA A 33 -2.19 -17.82 -9.32
CA ALA A 33 -1.40 -17.51 -8.14
C ALA A 33 -1.94 -16.28 -7.41
N VAL A 34 -1.71 -16.19 -6.09
CA VAL A 34 -2.10 -15.08 -5.23
C VAL A 34 -0.97 -14.75 -4.28
N GLY A 35 -0.84 -13.48 -3.91
CA GLY A 35 0.08 -13.02 -2.87
C GLY A 35 1.55 -13.10 -3.30
N ILE A 36 2.40 -13.66 -2.44
CA ILE A 36 3.85 -13.77 -2.65
C ILE A 36 4.17 -14.52 -3.94
N GLU A 37 3.45 -15.62 -4.23
CA GLU A 37 3.68 -16.39 -5.45
C GLU A 37 3.34 -15.59 -6.71
N ALA A 38 2.26 -14.84 -6.67
CA ALA A 38 1.90 -13.92 -7.76
C ALA A 38 2.92 -12.78 -7.92
N LYS A 39 3.43 -12.24 -6.81
CA LYS A 39 4.46 -11.17 -6.83
C LYS A 39 5.75 -11.64 -7.52
N LYS A 40 6.19 -12.89 -7.31
CA LYS A 40 7.37 -13.47 -7.99
C LYS A 40 7.22 -13.53 -9.50
N MET A 41 5.98 -13.55 -10.00
CA MET A 41 5.67 -13.64 -11.42
C MET A 41 5.51 -12.27 -12.10
N LEU A 42 5.53 -11.16 -11.34
CA LEU A 42 5.46 -9.80 -11.88
C LEU A 42 6.58 -9.55 -12.89
N GLY A 43 6.21 -9.08 -14.10
CA GLY A 43 7.15 -8.83 -15.21
C GLY A 43 7.76 -10.09 -15.84
N ARG A 44 7.28 -11.29 -15.48
CA ARG A 44 7.81 -12.59 -15.98
C ARG A 44 6.71 -13.51 -16.51
N THR A 45 5.47 -13.01 -16.61
CA THR A 45 4.34 -13.81 -17.09
C THR A 45 4.42 -14.03 -18.61
N PRO A 46 4.23 -15.29 -19.11
CA PRO A 46 4.12 -15.55 -20.53
C PRO A 46 2.78 -15.08 -21.09
N VAL A 47 2.64 -15.12 -22.40
CA VAL A 47 1.39 -14.79 -23.11
C VAL A 47 0.24 -15.65 -22.55
N GLY A 48 -0.89 -14.98 -22.23
CA GLY A 48 -2.07 -15.63 -21.64
C GLY A 48 -2.11 -15.67 -20.13
N LEU A 49 -1.04 -15.23 -19.45
CA LEU A 49 -1.03 -14.98 -18.01
C LEU A 49 -0.82 -13.49 -17.75
N GLN A 50 -1.60 -12.93 -16.85
CA GLN A 50 -1.48 -11.53 -16.45
C GLN A 50 -1.38 -11.42 -14.93
N ALA A 51 -0.31 -10.78 -14.45
CA ALA A 51 -0.19 -10.39 -13.04
C ALA A 51 -0.86 -9.03 -12.87
N ILE A 52 -1.88 -8.96 -12.02
CA ILE A 52 -2.67 -7.76 -11.75
C ILE A 52 -2.71 -7.44 -10.25
N ARG A 53 -2.88 -6.16 -9.95
CA ARG A 53 -3.19 -5.68 -8.61
C ARG A 53 -4.68 -5.36 -8.58
N PRO A 54 -5.52 -6.20 -7.94
CA PRO A 54 -6.97 -6.00 -7.92
C PRO A 54 -7.40 -4.79 -7.08
N MET A 55 -6.48 -4.28 -6.26
CA MET A 55 -6.60 -3.02 -5.53
C MET A 55 -5.44 -2.11 -5.96
N LYS A 56 -5.74 -0.89 -6.37
CA LYS A 56 -4.78 0.12 -6.74
C LYS A 56 -5.23 1.48 -6.17
N ASP A 57 -4.29 2.24 -5.60
CA ASP A 57 -4.54 3.59 -5.05
C ASP A 57 -5.70 3.63 -4.04
N GLY A 58 -5.80 2.58 -3.20
CA GLY A 58 -6.87 2.45 -2.21
C GLY A 58 -8.24 2.06 -2.77
N VAL A 59 -8.36 1.81 -4.08
CA VAL A 59 -9.60 1.49 -4.78
C VAL A 59 -9.58 0.06 -5.34
N ILE A 60 -10.74 -0.60 -5.33
CA ILE A 60 -10.90 -1.89 -6.03
C ILE A 60 -10.97 -1.62 -7.53
N SER A 61 -9.95 -2.08 -8.27
CA SER A 61 -9.89 -1.98 -9.74
C SER A 61 -10.55 -3.16 -10.44
N ASP A 62 -10.58 -4.34 -9.80
CA ASP A 62 -11.24 -5.54 -10.29
C ASP A 62 -11.94 -6.25 -9.12
N PHE A 63 -13.27 -6.09 -9.07
CA PHE A 63 -14.10 -6.60 -7.98
C PHE A 63 -14.03 -8.14 -7.85
N MET A 64 -14.18 -8.87 -8.95
CA MET A 64 -14.19 -10.33 -8.92
C MET A 64 -12.84 -10.92 -8.51
N VAL A 65 -11.75 -10.33 -8.98
CA VAL A 65 -10.40 -10.79 -8.62
C VAL A 65 -10.09 -10.43 -7.18
N CYS A 66 -10.51 -9.25 -6.71
CA CYS A 66 -10.38 -8.82 -5.31
C CYS A 66 -11.13 -9.76 -4.35
N GLU A 67 -12.39 -10.09 -4.65
CA GLU A 67 -13.20 -11.04 -3.87
C GLU A 67 -12.51 -12.41 -3.77
N LYS A 68 -12.04 -12.95 -4.89
CA LYS A 68 -11.35 -14.25 -4.92
C LYS A 68 -10.00 -14.20 -4.18
N MET A 69 -9.27 -13.10 -4.26
CA MET A 69 -8.04 -12.89 -3.49
C MET A 69 -8.34 -12.90 -1.98
N LEU A 70 -9.32 -12.12 -1.53
CA LEU A 70 -9.75 -12.11 -0.13
C LEU A 70 -10.25 -13.49 0.33
N GLN A 71 -11.00 -14.20 -0.52
CA GLN A 71 -11.44 -15.56 -0.24
C GLN A 71 -10.25 -16.53 -0.06
N HIS A 72 -9.20 -16.40 -0.90
CA HIS A 72 -7.97 -17.18 -0.77
C HIS A 72 -7.29 -16.89 0.57
N PHE A 73 -7.12 -15.63 0.93
CA PHE A 73 -6.46 -15.25 2.19
C PHE A 73 -7.25 -15.66 3.42
N ILE A 74 -8.57 -15.48 3.43
CA ILE A 74 -9.44 -15.93 4.52
C ILE A 74 -9.34 -17.46 4.69
N ARG A 75 -9.35 -18.21 3.59
CA ARG A 75 -9.16 -19.66 3.63
C ARG A 75 -7.79 -20.04 4.20
N LYS A 76 -6.73 -19.40 3.73
CA LYS A 76 -5.35 -19.66 4.18
C LYS A 76 -5.18 -19.49 5.69
N VAL A 77 -5.84 -18.48 6.26
CA VAL A 77 -5.83 -18.23 7.72
C VAL A 77 -6.59 -19.31 8.51
N HIS A 78 -7.53 -20.02 7.87
CA HIS A 78 -8.41 -21.01 8.50
C HIS A 78 -8.15 -22.46 8.04
N ASP A 79 -7.10 -22.72 7.27
CA ASP A 79 -6.85 -24.00 6.58
C ASP A 79 -6.66 -25.21 7.54
N SER A 80 -6.32 -24.96 8.80
CA SER A 80 -6.14 -26.01 9.82
C SER A 80 -7.44 -26.45 10.52
N LYS A 81 -8.61 -25.93 10.17
CA LYS A 81 -9.87 -26.22 10.85
C LYS A 81 -10.77 -27.12 10.04
N LEU A 82 -11.27 -28.19 10.67
CA LEU A 82 -12.23 -29.13 10.10
C LEU A 82 -13.54 -28.44 9.69
N PHE A 83 -13.91 -27.39 10.42
CA PHE A 83 -15.04 -26.50 10.11
C PHE A 83 -14.52 -25.12 9.75
N ARG A 84 -14.85 -24.65 8.56
CA ARG A 84 -14.50 -23.29 8.09
C ARG A 84 -15.42 -22.28 8.78
N PRO A 85 -14.93 -21.49 9.74
CA PRO A 85 -15.76 -20.48 10.36
C PRO A 85 -16.06 -19.35 9.36
N SER A 86 -17.24 -18.77 9.47
CA SER A 86 -17.59 -17.53 8.79
C SER A 86 -17.23 -16.37 9.76
N PRO A 87 -16.08 -15.70 9.57
CA PRO A 87 -15.56 -14.75 10.55
C PRO A 87 -16.35 -13.44 10.57
N ARG A 88 -16.23 -12.72 11.70
CA ARG A 88 -16.50 -11.28 11.75
C ARG A 88 -15.21 -10.59 11.30
N VAL A 89 -15.31 -9.67 10.36
CA VAL A 89 -14.14 -8.99 9.77
C VAL A 89 -14.28 -7.49 9.95
N LEU A 90 -13.21 -6.84 10.37
CA LEU A 90 -13.03 -5.41 10.32
C LEU A 90 -12.06 -5.12 9.16
N VAL A 91 -12.49 -4.29 8.20
CA VAL A 91 -11.70 -3.94 7.01
C VAL A 91 -11.32 -2.48 7.09
N CYS A 92 -10.04 -2.19 6.95
CA CYS A 92 -9.53 -0.83 6.84
C CYS A 92 -9.86 -0.28 5.45
N VAL A 93 -10.26 0.96 5.40
CA VAL A 93 -10.61 1.68 4.16
C VAL A 93 -9.97 3.06 4.18
N PRO A 94 -9.51 3.58 3.04
CA PRO A 94 -9.01 4.95 2.96
C PRO A 94 -10.08 5.96 3.45
N CYS A 95 -9.65 6.99 4.17
CA CYS A 95 -10.56 8.04 4.66
C CYS A 95 -11.26 8.77 3.50
N GLY A 96 -10.59 8.88 2.35
CA GLY A 96 -11.13 9.46 1.12
C GLY A 96 -12.03 8.52 0.30
N ALA A 97 -12.27 7.27 0.75
CA ALA A 97 -13.10 6.33 0.01
C ALA A 97 -14.57 6.79 -0.08
N THR A 98 -15.10 6.78 -1.30
CA THR A 98 -16.51 7.09 -1.58
C THR A 98 -17.45 6.04 -1.01
N GLN A 99 -18.74 6.36 -0.87
CA GLN A 99 -19.75 5.40 -0.40
C GLN A 99 -19.86 4.17 -1.32
N VAL A 100 -19.64 4.36 -2.62
CA VAL A 100 -19.66 3.25 -3.61
C VAL A 100 -18.47 2.32 -3.37
N GLU A 101 -17.28 2.87 -3.16
CA GLU A 101 -16.07 2.10 -2.86
C GLU A 101 -16.18 1.37 -1.51
N ARG A 102 -16.67 2.04 -0.47
CA ARG A 102 -16.95 1.43 0.85
C ARG A 102 -17.93 0.26 0.74
N ARG A 103 -18.99 0.41 -0.06
CA ARG A 103 -19.93 -0.65 -0.33
C ARG A 103 -19.29 -1.82 -1.09
N ALA A 104 -18.51 -1.54 -2.13
CA ALA A 104 -17.80 -2.55 -2.90
C ALA A 104 -16.84 -3.39 -2.03
N ILE A 105 -16.08 -2.74 -1.14
CA ILE A 105 -15.19 -3.41 -0.17
C ILE A 105 -16.00 -4.33 0.75
N LYS A 106 -17.12 -3.84 1.29
CA LYS A 106 -17.99 -4.62 2.16
C LYS A 106 -18.59 -5.83 1.46
N GLU A 107 -19.05 -5.66 0.23
CA GLU A 107 -19.61 -6.74 -0.61
C GLU A 107 -18.53 -7.77 -0.97
N SER A 108 -17.30 -7.35 -1.35
CA SER A 108 -16.16 -8.24 -1.61
C SER A 108 -15.80 -9.08 -0.39
N ALA A 109 -15.72 -8.49 0.79
CA ALA A 109 -15.42 -9.21 2.02
C ALA A 109 -16.54 -10.20 2.40
N SER A 110 -17.81 -9.83 2.20
CA SER A 110 -18.95 -10.71 2.42
C SER A 110 -18.95 -11.88 1.43
N GLY A 111 -18.72 -11.64 0.14
CA GLY A 111 -18.58 -12.67 -0.90
C GLY A 111 -17.40 -13.61 -0.66
N ALA A 112 -16.34 -13.09 -0.05
CA ALA A 112 -15.19 -13.89 0.38
C ALA A 112 -15.48 -14.82 1.58
N GLY A 113 -16.66 -14.72 2.21
CA GLY A 113 -17.12 -15.62 3.29
C GLY A 113 -17.20 -14.99 4.67
N ALA A 114 -17.02 -13.69 4.80
CA ALA A 114 -17.22 -13.00 6.07
C ALA A 114 -18.71 -12.94 6.43
N ARG A 115 -19.05 -13.27 7.69
CA ARG A 115 -20.44 -13.23 8.21
C ARG A 115 -20.90 -11.81 8.49
N ILE A 116 -20.02 -11.01 9.07
CA ILE A 116 -20.27 -9.61 9.42
C ILE A 116 -19.03 -8.82 9.02
N VAL A 117 -19.23 -7.74 8.29
CA VAL A 117 -18.17 -6.83 7.86
C VAL A 117 -18.40 -5.46 8.45
N HIS A 118 -17.43 -4.99 9.22
CA HIS A 118 -17.32 -3.61 9.68
C HIS A 118 -16.20 -2.92 8.91
N LEU A 119 -16.34 -1.61 8.69
CA LEU A 119 -15.31 -0.77 8.08
C LEU A 119 -14.74 0.17 9.15
N ILE A 120 -13.46 0.45 9.05
CA ILE A 120 -12.74 1.45 9.85
C ILE A 120 -11.85 2.26 8.91
N ASP A 121 -11.71 3.55 9.16
CA ASP A 121 -10.79 4.39 8.38
C ASP A 121 -9.33 4.01 8.69
N GLU A 122 -8.51 3.91 7.64
CA GLU A 122 -7.11 3.47 7.75
C GLU A 122 -6.32 4.23 8.81
N PRO A 123 -6.35 5.58 8.87
CA PRO A 123 -5.59 6.30 9.88
C PRO A 123 -6.08 6.05 11.32
N MET A 124 -7.37 5.75 11.52
CA MET A 124 -7.87 5.35 12.83
C MET A 124 -7.33 3.97 13.22
N ALA A 125 -7.33 3.03 12.29
CA ALA A 125 -6.76 1.70 12.52
C ALA A 125 -5.25 1.77 12.79
N ALA A 126 -4.54 2.62 12.06
CA ALA A 126 -3.10 2.87 12.25
C ALA A 126 -2.81 3.44 13.65
N ALA A 127 -3.59 4.44 14.09
CA ALA A 127 -3.44 5.03 15.43
C ALA A 127 -3.69 4.00 16.54
N ILE A 128 -4.72 3.17 16.42
CA ILE A 128 -5.01 2.07 17.36
C ILE A 128 -3.85 1.05 17.36
N GLY A 129 -3.37 0.67 16.17
CA GLY A 129 -2.28 -0.29 16.02
C GLY A 129 -0.96 0.19 16.59
N ALA A 130 -0.70 1.50 16.51
CA ALA A 130 0.45 2.16 17.13
C ALA A 130 0.32 2.37 18.65
N GLY A 131 -0.82 1.99 19.24
CA GLY A 131 -1.07 2.14 20.70
C GLY A 131 -1.23 3.59 21.13
N MET A 132 -1.68 4.48 20.25
CA MET A 132 -1.92 5.88 20.58
C MET A 132 -3.14 5.99 21.54
N PRO A 133 -3.08 6.81 22.59
CA PRO A 133 -4.19 6.98 23.56
C PRO A 133 -5.25 7.94 22.98
N ILE A 134 -5.91 7.52 21.91
CA ILE A 134 -6.84 8.33 21.11
C ILE A 134 -8.15 8.69 21.84
N ASP A 135 -8.43 8.09 22.97
CA ASP A 135 -9.59 8.36 23.84
C ASP A 135 -9.43 9.61 24.71
N GLU A 136 -8.21 10.14 24.83
CA GLU A 136 -7.96 11.36 25.59
C GLU A 136 -8.47 12.60 24.85
N ALA A 137 -8.77 13.65 25.63
CA ALA A 137 -9.12 14.99 25.11
C ALA A 137 -7.86 15.76 24.70
N ARG A 138 -7.10 15.19 23.76
CA ARG A 138 -5.82 15.71 23.24
C ARG A 138 -5.69 15.45 21.74
N GLY A 139 -4.84 16.25 21.08
CA GLY A 139 -4.54 16.10 19.65
C GLY A 139 -3.47 15.03 19.39
N TYR A 140 -3.79 14.06 18.57
CA TYR A 140 -2.86 13.06 18.06
C TYR A 140 -2.84 13.10 16.54
N MET A 141 -1.66 13.06 15.92
CA MET A 141 -1.54 13.02 14.47
C MET A 141 -0.86 11.72 14.04
N VAL A 142 -1.43 11.08 13.05
CA VAL A 142 -0.87 9.91 12.38
C VAL A 142 -0.69 10.20 10.89
N LEU A 143 0.45 9.76 10.34
CA LEU A 143 0.72 9.70 8.90
C LEU A 143 0.98 8.25 8.53
N ASP A 144 0.08 7.68 7.76
CA ASP A 144 0.16 6.31 7.26
C ASP A 144 0.55 6.32 5.78
N ILE A 145 1.74 5.81 5.46
CA ILE A 145 2.25 5.74 4.08
C ILE A 145 2.16 4.29 3.61
N GLY A 146 1.11 3.98 2.88
CA GLY A 146 0.87 2.67 2.32
C GLY A 146 1.51 2.46 0.95
N GLY A 147 1.15 1.37 0.27
CA GLY A 147 1.62 1.08 -1.09
C GLY A 147 1.03 2.03 -2.13
N GLY A 148 -0.28 2.29 -2.08
CA GLY A 148 -1.00 3.11 -3.07
C GLY A 148 -1.39 4.50 -2.59
N THR A 149 -1.53 4.70 -1.28
CA THR A 149 -2.00 5.95 -0.67
C THR A 149 -1.15 6.36 0.52
N SER A 150 -1.15 7.65 0.83
CA SER A 150 -0.70 8.17 2.12
C SER A 150 -1.84 8.91 2.77
N GLU A 151 -2.09 8.63 4.03
CA GLU A 151 -3.18 9.18 4.82
C GLU A 151 -2.66 9.92 6.03
N VAL A 152 -3.13 11.13 6.22
CA VAL A 152 -2.85 11.92 7.42
C VAL A 152 -4.15 12.21 8.15
N ALA A 153 -4.15 12.02 9.46
CA ALA A 153 -5.31 12.35 10.29
C ALA A 153 -4.91 12.95 11.64
N THR A 154 -5.72 13.90 12.08
CA THR A 154 -5.77 14.39 13.46
C THR A 154 -6.91 13.69 14.18
N ILE A 155 -6.62 13.10 15.33
CA ILE A 155 -7.54 12.28 16.12
C ILE A 155 -7.60 12.82 17.54
N SER A 156 -8.80 12.85 18.13
CA SER A 156 -9.05 13.19 19.52
C SER A 156 -10.35 12.56 19.99
N LEU A 157 -10.45 12.15 21.26
CA LEU A 157 -11.68 11.59 21.86
C LEU A 157 -12.31 10.45 21.01
N ASN A 158 -11.50 9.53 20.51
CA ASN A 158 -11.90 8.43 19.62
C ASN A 158 -12.53 8.89 18.29
N GLY A 159 -12.38 10.16 17.91
CA GLY A 159 -12.92 10.72 16.67
C GLY A 159 -11.84 11.28 15.76
N ILE A 160 -12.06 11.18 14.46
CA ILE A 160 -11.25 11.88 13.47
C ILE A 160 -11.72 13.33 13.42
N VAL A 161 -10.82 14.26 13.75
CA VAL A 161 -11.06 15.71 13.67
C VAL A 161 -10.86 16.22 12.25
N TYR A 162 -9.79 15.77 11.62
CA TYR A 162 -9.49 16.01 10.22
C TYR A 162 -8.76 14.79 9.64
N ALA A 163 -9.05 14.46 8.40
CA ALA A 163 -8.29 13.46 7.65
C ALA A 163 -8.19 13.83 6.18
N SER A 164 -7.08 13.46 5.56
CA SER A 164 -6.84 13.62 4.14
C SER A 164 -6.10 12.41 3.60
N SER A 165 -6.42 12.02 2.37
CA SER A 165 -5.79 10.92 1.64
C SER A 165 -5.20 11.45 0.34
N THR A 166 -3.96 11.06 0.03
CA THR A 166 -3.30 11.33 -1.23
C THR A 166 -2.98 10.01 -1.94
N ARG A 167 -3.02 10.01 -3.27
CA ARG A 167 -2.64 8.84 -4.10
C ARG A 167 -1.13 8.80 -4.34
N ILE A 168 -0.37 8.98 -3.27
CA ILE A 168 1.08 8.90 -3.24
C ILE A 168 1.45 7.84 -2.22
N GLY A 169 2.21 6.84 -2.64
CA GLY A 169 2.64 5.75 -1.78
C GLY A 169 3.83 5.01 -2.38
N GLY A 170 4.14 3.84 -1.86
CA GLY A 170 5.28 3.02 -2.29
C GLY A 170 5.29 2.69 -3.77
N ASP A 171 4.11 2.49 -4.36
CA ASP A 171 3.97 2.21 -5.80
C ASP A 171 4.32 3.44 -6.66
N THR A 172 3.93 4.64 -6.20
CA THR A 172 4.31 5.91 -6.85
C THR A 172 5.82 6.11 -6.81
N PHE A 173 6.45 5.78 -5.67
CA PHE A 173 7.92 5.85 -5.55
C PHE A 173 8.60 4.90 -6.54
N ASP A 174 8.11 3.68 -6.70
CA ASP A 174 8.65 2.73 -7.68
C ASP A 174 8.50 3.26 -9.12
N GLU A 175 7.34 3.86 -9.47
CA GLU A 175 7.09 4.49 -10.78
C GLU A 175 8.06 5.65 -11.04
N GLN A 176 8.33 6.50 -10.04
CA GLN A 176 9.29 7.60 -10.17
C GLN A 176 10.72 7.10 -10.37
N ILE A 177 11.12 6.04 -9.67
CA ILE A 177 12.44 5.41 -9.85
C ILE A 177 12.56 4.83 -11.27
N ILE A 178 11.53 4.14 -11.78
CA ILE A 178 11.51 3.62 -13.16
C ILE A 178 11.67 4.77 -14.16
N ALA A 179 10.92 5.86 -13.98
CA ALA A 179 10.97 7.02 -14.84
C ALA A 179 12.35 7.70 -14.79
N TYR A 180 12.94 7.84 -13.60
CA TYR A 180 14.28 8.42 -13.42
C TYR A 180 15.35 7.60 -14.14
N VAL A 181 15.36 6.28 -13.93
CA VAL A 181 16.30 5.37 -14.58
C VAL A 181 16.16 5.42 -16.10
N ARG A 182 14.92 5.46 -16.60
CA ARG A 182 14.67 5.57 -18.04
C ARG A 182 15.24 6.87 -18.62
N ARG A 183 15.06 7.99 -17.93
CA ARG A 183 15.49 9.33 -18.38
C ARG A 183 17.01 9.51 -18.31
N ASN A 184 17.62 9.10 -17.19
CA ASN A 184 19.02 9.43 -16.90
C ASN A 184 20.01 8.35 -17.36
N TYR A 185 19.58 7.08 -17.39
CA TYR A 185 20.43 5.94 -17.78
C TYR A 185 20.06 5.34 -19.15
N GLY A 186 18.94 5.78 -19.77
CA GLY A 186 18.45 5.19 -21.00
C GLY A 186 18.11 3.71 -20.88
N CYS A 187 17.82 3.24 -19.66
CA CYS A 187 17.54 1.85 -19.36
C CYS A 187 16.09 1.66 -18.86
N VAL A 188 15.49 0.53 -19.20
CA VAL A 188 14.20 0.10 -18.65
C VAL A 188 14.42 -0.92 -17.57
N ILE A 189 13.82 -0.69 -16.40
CA ILE A 189 13.75 -1.64 -15.29
C ILE A 189 12.30 -1.97 -14.98
N GLY A 190 12.04 -3.13 -14.38
CA GLY A 190 10.72 -3.51 -13.89
C GLY A 190 10.48 -3.09 -12.45
N TYR A 191 9.21 -3.15 -12.00
CA TYR A 191 8.80 -2.84 -10.62
C TYR A 191 9.63 -3.57 -9.55
N PRO A 192 9.94 -4.89 -9.67
CA PRO A 192 10.76 -5.55 -8.65
C PRO A 192 12.16 -4.97 -8.50
N THR A 193 12.75 -4.46 -9.59
CA THR A 193 14.06 -3.79 -9.55
C THR A 193 13.95 -2.40 -8.93
N ALA A 194 12.91 -1.64 -9.26
CA ALA A 194 12.67 -0.33 -8.65
C ALA A 194 12.40 -0.43 -7.15
N GLU A 195 11.57 -1.37 -6.72
CA GLU A 195 11.32 -1.67 -5.31
C GLU A 195 12.63 -2.05 -4.58
N LYS A 196 13.48 -2.87 -5.20
CA LYS A 196 14.79 -3.20 -4.64
C LYS A 196 15.68 -1.97 -4.48
N ILE A 197 15.74 -1.08 -5.48
CA ILE A 197 16.47 0.18 -5.40
C ILE A 197 15.94 1.03 -4.25
N LYS A 198 14.62 1.23 -4.18
CA LYS A 198 13.95 1.98 -3.12
C LYS A 198 14.33 1.48 -1.72
N HIS A 199 14.27 0.16 -1.49
CA HIS A 199 14.59 -0.42 -0.18
C HIS A 199 16.08 -0.40 0.17
N THR A 200 16.98 -0.38 -0.83
CA THR A 200 18.42 -0.47 -0.59
C THR A 200 19.07 0.90 -0.46
N VAL A 201 18.70 1.85 -1.32
CA VAL A 201 19.34 3.17 -1.40
C VAL A 201 18.37 4.34 -1.34
N GLY A 202 17.06 4.06 -1.15
CA GLY A 202 16.04 5.11 -1.02
C GLY A 202 16.24 5.92 0.25
N CYS A 203 16.12 7.24 0.12
CA CYS A 203 16.15 8.16 1.25
C CYS A 203 15.15 9.31 1.00
N ALA A 204 14.64 9.89 2.08
CA ALA A 204 13.72 11.02 2.04
C ALA A 204 14.40 12.35 2.40
N TYR A 205 15.65 12.29 2.83
CA TYR A 205 16.44 13.46 3.25
C TYR A 205 17.93 13.24 2.90
N PRO A 206 18.68 14.27 2.54
CA PRO A 206 20.10 14.15 2.26
C PRO A 206 20.87 13.53 3.43
N SER A 207 21.63 12.48 3.17
CA SER A 207 22.51 11.82 4.14
C SER A 207 23.96 12.12 3.82
N SER A 208 24.83 12.13 4.87
CA SER A 208 26.27 12.16 4.68
C SER A 208 26.82 10.89 4.03
N ASP A 209 26.11 9.78 4.19
CA ASP A 209 26.51 8.47 3.69
C ASP A 209 25.89 8.23 2.32
N LEU A 210 26.74 8.17 1.29
CA LEU A 210 26.30 7.82 -0.06
C LEU A 210 26.16 6.29 -0.16
N LEU A 211 24.92 5.84 -0.29
CA LEU A 211 24.60 4.43 -0.55
C LEU A 211 24.52 4.20 -2.05
N GLU A 212 25.05 3.07 -2.52
CA GLU A 212 25.06 2.70 -3.94
C GLU A 212 24.53 1.27 -4.15
N ILE A 213 23.90 1.04 -5.28
CA ILE A 213 23.47 -0.29 -5.72
C ILE A 213 23.71 -0.47 -7.19
N GLU A 214 24.35 -1.59 -7.57
CA GLU A 214 24.42 -2.04 -8.96
C GLU A 214 23.16 -2.82 -9.33
N VAL A 215 22.55 -2.44 -10.43
CA VAL A 215 21.33 -3.09 -10.99
C VAL A 215 21.49 -3.33 -12.49
N LYS A 216 20.60 -4.18 -13.02
CA LYS A 216 20.53 -4.46 -14.46
C LYS A 216 19.21 -3.98 -15.04
N GLY A 217 19.28 -3.33 -16.19
CA GLY A 217 18.14 -2.93 -17.00
C GLY A 217 18.37 -3.23 -18.46
N THR A 218 17.34 -3.07 -19.28
CA THR A 218 17.47 -3.19 -20.74
C THR A 218 17.79 -1.81 -21.32
N ASN A 219 18.95 -1.66 -21.97
CA ASN A 219 19.31 -0.44 -22.67
C ASN A 219 18.35 -0.19 -23.83
N LEU A 220 17.75 1.00 -23.90
CA LEU A 220 16.75 1.35 -24.88
C LEU A 220 17.31 1.45 -26.30
N SER A 221 18.55 1.88 -26.45
CA SER A 221 19.19 2.08 -27.77
C SER A 221 19.72 0.77 -28.33
N ALA A 222 20.33 -0.06 -27.49
CA ALA A 222 20.97 -1.31 -27.90
C ALA A 222 20.06 -2.54 -27.81
N GLY A 223 18.97 -2.47 -27.03
CA GLY A 223 18.04 -3.59 -26.80
C GLY A 223 18.63 -4.73 -25.97
N VAL A 224 19.77 -4.53 -25.31
CA VAL A 224 20.48 -5.56 -24.54
C VAL A 224 20.53 -5.22 -23.06
N PRO A 225 20.66 -6.23 -22.18
CA PRO A 225 20.88 -5.98 -20.76
C PRO A 225 22.17 -5.19 -20.51
N GLN A 226 22.08 -4.20 -19.63
CA GLN A 226 23.20 -3.36 -19.18
C GLN A 226 23.17 -3.22 -17.66
N SER A 227 24.34 -3.32 -17.01
CA SER A 227 24.52 -2.97 -15.61
C SER A 227 24.80 -1.47 -15.48
N PHE A 228 24.29 -0.87 -14.41
CA PHE A 228 24.57 0.51 -14.01
C PHE A 228 24.43 0.64 -12.50
N THR A 229 25.07 1.65 -11.92
CA THR A 229 25.02 1.94 -10.50
C THR A 229 24.16 3.17 -10.26
N VAL A 230 23.25 3.10 -9.30
CA VAL A 230 22.45 4.23 -8.79
C VAL A 230 22.78 4.48 -7.34
N ASN A 231 22.71 5.74 -6.92
CA ASN A 231 23.02 6.16 -5.55
C ASN A 231 21.84 6.83 -4.85
N SER A 232 21.95 6.99 -3.53
CA SER A 232 20.90 7.55 -2.69
C SER A 232 20.50 8.98 -3.04
N ASN A 233 21.43 9.83 -3.50
CA ASN A 233 21.11 11.21 -3.90
C ASN A 233 20.24 11.25 -5.17
N GLU A 234 20.54 10.37 -6.13
CA GLU A 234 19.73 10.23 -7.35
C GLU A 234 18.33 9.75 -7.06
N ILE A 235 18.17 8.82 -6.09
CA ILE A 235 16.86 8.34 -5.68
C ILE A 235 16.11 9.41 -4.89
N LEU A 236 16.77 10.18 -4.05
CA LEU A 236 16.17 11.34 -3.40
C LEU A 236 15.64 12.35 -4.44
N GLU A 237 16.42 12.66 -5.48
CA GLU A 237 15.98 13.51 -6.58
C GLU A 237 14.75 12.93 -7.27
N ALA A 238 14.76 11.63 -7.58
CA ALA A 238 13.64 10.95 -8.20
C ALA A 238 12.34 11.03 -7.39
N LEU A 239 12.43 10.99 -6.06
CA LEU A 239 11.29 10.96 -5.14
C LEU A 239 10.81 12.34 -4.68
N GLN A 240 11.53 13.42 -5.03
CA GLN A 240 11.32 14.76 -4.49
C GLN A 240 9.87 15.25 -4.62
N ASP A 241 9.26 15.11 -5.79
CA ASP A 241 7.90 15.58 -6.04
C ASP A 241 6.87 14.82 -5.19
N SER A 242 7.03 13.51 -5.08
CA SER A 242 6.15 12.67 -4.26
C SER A 242 6.29 12.98 -2.77
N LEU A 243 7.52 13.17 -2.28
CA LEU A 243 7.77 13.58 -0.89
C LEU A 243 7.16 14.94 -0.59
N GLN A 244 7.28 15.92 -1.50
CA GLN A 244 6.64 17.23 -1.34
C GLN A 244 5.11 17.13 -1.30
N GLY A 245 4.52 16.22 -2.08
CA GLY A 245 3.07 15.97 -2.05
C GLY A 245 2.60 15.47 -0.67
N ILE A 246 3.35 14.56 -0.05
CA ILE A 246 3.05 14.07 1.32
C ILE A 246 3.22 15.20 2.34
N ILE A 247 4.31 15.97 2.25
CA ILE A 247 4.57 17.11 3.15
C ILE A 247 3.44 18.14 3.04
N ALA A 248 2.96 18.42 1.82
CA ALA A 248 1.84 19.35 1.61
C ALA A 248 0.55 18.84 2.28
N ALA A 249 0.27 17.53 2.20
CA ALA A 249 -0.89 16.94 2.88
C ALA A 249 -0.79 17.09 4.40
N VAL A 250 0.39 16.86 4.99
CA VAL A 250 0.63 17.06 6.43
C VAL A 250 0.44 18.53 6.83
N LYS A 251 0.98 19.49 6.06
CA LYS A 251 0.80 20.92 6.32
C LYS A 251 -0.68 21.31 6.28
N THR A 252 -1.40 20.85 5.27
CA THR A 252 -2.85 21.10 5.18
C THR A 252 -3.59 20.52 6.39
N ALA A 253 -3.23 19.32 6.84
CA ALA A 253 -3.86 18.72 8.00
C ALA A 253 -3.60 19.53 9.28
N LEU A 254 -2.39 20.05 9.47
CA LEU A 254 -2.07 20.95 10.59
C LEU A 254 -2.86 22.25 10.53
N GLU A 255 -2.99 22.86 9.35
CA GLU A 255 -3.77 24.09 9.12
C GLU A 255 -5.27 23.91 9.41
N GLN A 256 -5.81 22.71 9.16
CA GLN A 256 -7.22 22.38 9.41
C GLN A 256 -7.47 21.87 10.83
N THR A 257 -6.42 21.68 11.62
CA THR A 257 -6.52 21.21 13.01
C THR A 257 -6.82 22.39 13.94
N PRO A 258 -7.80 22.26 14.88
CA PRO A 258 -8.04 23.27 15.90
C PRO A 258 -6.77 23.63 16.69
N PRO A 259 -6.58 24.92 17.07
CA PRO A 259 -5.34 25.40 17.68
C PRO A 259 -4.89 24.62 18.92
N GLU A 260 -5.81 24.23 19.80
CA GLU A 260 -5.50 23.47 21.02
C GLU A 260 -4.94 22.10 20.70
N LEU A 261 -5.53 21.39 19.73
CA LEU A 261 -5.04 20.11 19.27
C LEU A 261 -3.73 20.23 18.47
N GLY A 262 -3.58 21.35 17.74
CA GLY A 262 -2.33 21.69 17.06
C GLY A 262 -1.18 21.91 18.03
N ALA A 263 -1.42 22.53 19.18
CA ALA A 263 -0.43 22.69 20.25
C ALA A 263 0.01 21.32 20.82
N ASP A 264 -0.93 20.41 21.08
CA ASP A 264 -0.63 19.06 21.52
C ASP A 264 0.25 18.30 20.52
N ILE A 265 -0.06 18.41 19.22
CA ILE A 265 0.72 17.78 18.14
C ILE A 265 2.11 18.39 18.04
N HIS A 266 2.25 19.71 18.24
CA HIS A 266 3.55 20.36 18.22
C HIS A 266 4.47 19.84 19.35
N GLU A 267 3.92 19.58 20.52
CA GLU A 267 4.71 19.05 21.67
C GLU A 267 5.08 17.57 21.49
N ARG A 268 4.21 16.77 20.88
CA ARG A 268 4.32 15.30 20.83
C ARG A 268 4.83 14.76 19.49
N GLY A 269 4.73 15.57 18.44
CA GLY A 269 5.00 15.15 17.07
C GLY A 269 3.85 14.33 16.48
N MET A 270 4.16 13.67 15.37
CA MET A 270 3.25 12.75 14.70
C MET A 270 3.80 11.33 14.71
N VAL A 271 2.93 10.35 14.63
CA VAL A 271 3.30 8.94 14.49
C VAL A 271 3.30 8.60 13.00
N LEU A 272 4.40 8.04 12.52
CA LEU A 272 4.55 7.53 11.15
C LEU A 272 4.31 6.04 11.14
N THR A 273 3.42 5.58 10.26
CA THR A 273 3.03 4.17 10.08
C THR A 273 3.06 3.80 8.60
N GLY A 274 2.75 2.54 8.29
CA GLY A 274 2.75 1.99 6.94
C GLY A 274 4.00 1.17 6.63
N GLY A 275 4.37 1.05 5.34
CA GLY A 275 5.56 0.31 4.87
C GLY A 275 5.28 -0.80 3.89
#